data_62dba72a03d4a58df1d327b95ef8a9e8
#
_entry.id   62dba72a03d4a58df1d327b95ef8a9e8
#
_cell.length_a   1.000
_cell.length_b   1.000
_cell.length_c   1.000
_cell.angle_alpha   90.00
_cell.angle_beta   90.00
_cell.angle_gamma   90.00
#
_symmetry.space_group_name_H-M   'P 1'
#
loop_
_entity.id
_entity.type
_entity.pdbx_description
1 polymer ?
#
loop_
_entity_poly.entity_id
_entity_poly.type
_entity_poly.pdbx_seq_one_letter_code
_entity_poly.pdbx_strand_id
1 'polypeptide(L)'
;MTRTRSWERLSLRARLLMIGVLGVAVALAIGSFALYGVLTLVSFRTIDDASRATVAEVADLVDRDRLPDPIPVTGSQIVQVLDSDNRVVSASVNGDRLTAVLTPAEVAAALKGDHPQVSGSRVGLDSPLRVTAAEAGPADARRTVVVAQRIDDIEDSQRILRLTLMATYPLLLLVLALIAWRVVGAALRPVEMLRSTAERISGTGQDSRLPV
;
A
#
# COMPACT_ATOMS: atom_id res chain seq x y z
N MET A 1 23.98 28.62 -4.95
CA MET A 1 22.90 29.40 -5.57
C MET A 1 23.14 29.54 -7.07
N THR A 2 22.97 28.48 -7.88
CA THR A 2 23.18 28.53 -9.35
C THR A 2 22.37 27.42 -10.06
N ARG A 3 21.04 27.44 -9.97
CA ARG A 3 20.20 26.47 -10.68
C ARG A 3 19.02 27.05 -11.48
N THR A 4 18.94 28.37 -11.64
CA THR A 4 17.80 29.03 -12.32
C THR A 4 18.04 29.33 -13.81
N ARG A 5 19.24 29.08 -14.35
CA ARG A 5 19.60 29.51 -15.72
C ARG A 5 19.28 28.54 -16.84
N SER A 6 18.82 27.33 -16.56
CA SER A 6 18.46 26.33 -17.60
C SER A 6 17.00 26.47 -18.08
N TRP A 7 16.14 27.06 -17.29
CA TRP A 7 14.71 27.21 -17.59
C TRP A 7 14.41 28.27 -18.67
N GLU A 8 15.30 29.27 -18.82
CA GLU A 8 15.11 30.34 -19.82
C GLU A 8 15.41 29.91 -21.26
N ARG A 9 16.09 28.77 -21.45
CA ARG A 9 16.44 28.23 -22.78
C ARG A 9 15.41 27.28 -23.37
N LEU A 10 14.40 26.90 -22.59
CA LEU A 10 13.35 26.00 -23.05
C LEU A 10 12.29 26.78 -23.86
N SER A 11 11.92 26.23 -25.01
CA SER A 11 10.83 26.79 -25.82
C SER A 11 9.54 26.85 -24.97
N LEU A 12 8.67 27.82 -25.26
CA LEU A 12 7.39 27.97 -24.56
C LEU A 12 6.57 26.65 -24.53
N ARG A 13 6.67 25.90 -25.63
CA ARG A 13 6.07 24.55 -25.75
C ARG A 13 6.57 23.57 -24.70
N ALA A 14 7.89 23.49 -24.54
CA ALA A 14 8.51 22.57 -23.56
C ALA A 14 8.13 22.95 -22.12
N ARG A 15 7.99 24.24 -21.84
CA ARG A 15 7.61 24.74 -20.51
C ARG A 15 6.16 24.40 -20.17
N LEU A 16 5.23 24.60 -21.09
CA LEU A 16 3.83 24.24 -20.93
C LEU A 16 3.65 22.71 -20.77
N LEU A 17 4.37 21.93 -21.59
CA LEU A 17 4.38 20.47 -21.49
C LEU A 17 4.92 19.97 -20.16
N MET A 18 6.05 20.52 -19.69
CA MET A 18 6.61 20.14 -18.39
C MET A 18 5.65 20.45 -17.24
N ILE A 19 5.01 21.62 -17.26
CA ILE A 19 4.04 21.98 -16.20
C ILE A 19 2.84 21.03 -16.23
N GLY A 20 2.31 20.74 -17.42
CA GLY A 20 1.18 19.83 -17.57
C GLY A 20 1.51 18.39 -17.14
N VAL A 21 2.62 17.84 -17.62
CA VAL A 21 3.07 16.49 -17.26
C VAL A 21 3.41 16.38 -15.77
N LEU A 22 4.08 17.41 -15.21
CA LEU A 22 4.39 17.46 -13.78
C LEU A 22 3.11 17.54 -12.93
N GLY A 23 2.13 18.35 -13.35
CA GLY A 23 0.83 18.43 -12.66
C GLY A 23 0.12 17.09 -12.61
N VAL A 24 0.07 16.38 -13.75
CA VAL A 24 -0.51 15.03 -13.81
C VAL A 24 0.30 14.04 -12.99
N ALA A 25 1.63 14.08 -13.02
CA ALA A 25 2.48 13.21 -12.23
C ALA A 25 2.24 13.39 -10.72
N VAL A 26 2.13 14.65 -10.27
CA VAL A 26 1.83 14.96 -8.85
C VAL A 26 0.42 14.47 -8.49
N ALA A 27 -0.59 14.70 -9.33
CA ALA A 27 -1.95 14.23 -9.08
C ALA A 27 -2.01 12.68 -8.97
N LEU A 28 -1.33 11.97 -9.89
CA LEU A 28 -1.22 10.51 -9.84
C LEU A 28 -0.48 10.03 -8.59
N ALA A 29 0.60 10.69 -8.19
CA ALA A 29 1.33 10.33 -6.97
C ALA A 29 0.46 10.49 -5.71
N ILE A 30 -0.28 11.59 -5.60
CA ILE A 30 -1.21 11.82 -4.47
C ILE A 30 -2.32 10.78 -4.47
N GLY A 31 -2.94 10.51 -5.63
CA GLY A 31 -4.00 9.50 -5.76
C GLY A 31 -3.52 8.10 -5.37
N SER A 32 -2.30 7.74 -5.78
CA SER A 32 -1.69 6.45 -5.42
C SER A 32 -1.38 6.32 -3.96
N PHE A 33 -0.83 7.38 -3.36
CA PHE A 33 -0.54 7.40 -1.94
C PHE A 33 -1.81 7.26 -1.11
N ALA A 34 -2.88 7.98 -1.49
CA ALA A 34 -4.18 7.88 -0.86
C ALA A 34 -4.78 6.47 -1.01
N LEU A 35 -4.77 5.91 -2.23
CA LEU A 35 -5.28 4.57 -2.49
C LEU A 35 -4.51 3.51 -1.70
N TYR A 36 -3.18 3.58 -1.71
CA TYR A 36 -2.33 2.66 -0.95
C TYR A 36 -2.61 2.73 0.56
N GLY A 37 -2.74 3.95 1.10
CA GLY A 37 -3.07 4.17 2.51
C GLY A 37 -4.43 3.60 2.89
N VAL A 38 -5.46 3.83 2.08
CA VAL A 38 -6.80 3.30 2.31
C VAL A 38 -6.80 1.78 2.23
N LEU A 39 -6.18 1.19 1.19
CA LEU A 39 -6.11 -0.25 1.03
C LEU A 39 -5.42 -0.93 2.22
N THR A 40 -4.29 -0.39 2.65
CA THR A 40 -3.55 -0.90 3.80
C THR A 40 -4.39 -0.84 5.08
N LEU A 41 -5.04 0.30 5.33
CA LEU A 41 -5.88 0.49 6.52
C LEU A 41 -7.07 -0.48 6.53
N VAL A 42 -7.76 -0.64 5.40
CA VAL A 42 -8.91 -1.55 5.27
C VAL A 42 -8.48 -3.00 5.45
N SER A 43 -7.36 -3.41 4.84
CA SER A 43 -6.85 -4.79 4.94
C SER A 43 -6.52 -5.16 6.39
N PHE A 44 -5.83 -4.30 7.13
CA PHE A 44 -5.53 -4.58 8.53
C PHE A 44 -6.78 -4.61 9.41
N ARG A 45 -7.75 -3.72 9.18
CA ARG A 45 -9.01 -3.76 9.92
C ARG A 45 -9.79 -5.05 9.69
N THR A 46 -9.88 -5.51 8.46
CA THR A 46 -10.56 -6.77 8.13
C THR A 46 -9.93 -7.97 8.82
N ILE A 47 -8.59 -8.02 8.90
CA ILE A 47 -7.87 -9.08 9.61
C ILE A 47 -8.14 -9.01 11.12
N ASP A 48 -8.05 -7.83 11.69
CA ASP A 48 -8.28 -7.64 13.12
C ASP A 48 -9.73 -8.01 13.50
N ASP A 49 -10.70 -7.65 12.66
CA ASP A 49 -12.12 -8.00 12.87
C ASP A 49 -12.35 -9.52 12.77
N ALA A 50 -11.78 -10.18 11.77
CA ALA A 50 -11.83 -11.62 11.61
C ALA A 50 -11.15 -12.34 12.78
N SER A 51 -9.98 -11.88 13.21
CA SER A 51 -9.26 -12.45 14.35
C SER A 51 -10.03 -12.26 15.64
N ARG A 52 -10.64 -11.10 15.88
CA ARG A 52 -11.49 -10.86 17.06
C ARG A 52 -12.72 -11.76 17.08
N ALA A 53 -13.37 -11.98 15.93
CA ALA A 53 -14.50 -12.90 15.82
C ALA A 53 -14.09 -14.34 16.19
N THR A 54 -12.95 -14.81 15.66
CA THR A 54 -12.44 -16.16 16.00
C THR A 54 -12.05 -16.27 17.46
N VAL A 55 -11.40 -15.23 18.03
CA VAL A 55 -11.06 -15.20 19.46
C VAL A 55 -12.33 -15.31 20.30
N ALA A 56 -13.38 -14.55 19.98
CA ALA A 56 -14.64 -14.56 20.73
C ALA A 56 -15.36 -15.92 20.65
N GLU A 57 -15.36 -16.54 19.45
CA GLU A 57 -15.93 -17.88 19.27
C GLU A 57 -15.21 -18.94 20.08
N VAL A 58 -13.87 -18.96 20.04
CA VAL A 58 -13.08 -19.93 20.79
C VAL A 58 -13.16 -19.66 22.29
N ALA A 59 -13.21 -18.40 22.72
CA ALA A 59 -13.40 -18.03 24.12
C ALA A 59 -14.72 -18.55 24.66
N ASP A 60 -15.81 -18.44 23.91
CA ASP A 60 -17.13 -18.99 24.26
C ASP A 60 -17.09 -20.54 24.39
N LEU A 61 -16.30 -21.23 23.57
CA LEU A 61 -16.09 -22.68 23.70
C LEU A 61 -15.30 -23.03 24.95
N VAL A 62 -14.29 -22.23 25.30
CA VAL A 62 -13.52 -22.39 26.55
C VAL A 62 -14.42 -22.16 27.75
N ASP A 63 -15.23 -21.10 27.77
CA ASP A 63 -16.14 -20.76 28.87
C ASP A 63 -17.19 -21.84 29.12
N ARG A 64 -17.59 -22.57 28.08
CA ARG A 64 -18.55 -23.69 28.15
C ARG A 64 -17.90 -25.05 28.39
N ASP A 65 -16.59 -25.09 28.56
CA ASP A 65 -15.80 -26.33 28.68
C ASP A 65 -16.04 -27.32 27.53
N ARG A 66 -16.19 -26.78 26.31
CA ARG A 66 -16.45 -27.55 25.08
C ARG A 66 -15.36 -27.34 24.02
N LEU A 67 -14.15 -26.99 24.46
CA LEU A 67 -13.04 -26.75 23.57
C LEU A 67 -12.65 -28.04 22.82
N PRO A 68 -12.80 -28.13 21.51
CA PRO A 68 -12.35 -29.28 20.74
C PRO A 68 -10.81 -29.30 20.61
N ASP A 69 -10.26 -30.47 20.46
CA ASP A 69 -8.84 -30.66 20.22
C ASP A 69 -8.62 -31.65 19.06
N PRO A 70 -8.17 -31.18 17.88
CA PRO A 70 -7.73 -29.82 17.54
C PRO A 70 -8.87 -28.81 17.40
N ILE A 71 -8.55 -27.51 17.60
CA ILE A 71 -9.49 -26.43 17.41
C ILE A 71 -9.79 -26.28 15.91
N PRO A 72 -11.05 -26.39 15.47
CA PRO A 72 -11.41 -26.17 14.08
C PRO A 72 -11.29 -24.67 13.74
N VAL A 73 -10.51 -24.34 12.73
CA VAL A 73 -10.35 -22.96 12.24
C VAL A 73 -10.46 -22.93 10.74
N THR A 74 -10.93 -21.79 10.21
CA THR A 74 -11.06 -21.58 8.78
C THR A 74 -9.86 -20.79 8.25
N GLY A 75 -9.32 -21.21 7.11
CA GLY A 75 -8.22 -20.52 6.45
C GLY A 75 -6.84 -20.72 7.07
N SER A 76 -5.99 -19.69 7.02
CA SER A 76 -4.59 -19.72 7.46
C SER A 76 -4.37 -19.26 8.90
N GLN A 77 -5.45 -19.12 9.69
CA GLN A 77 -5.36 -18.72 11.09
C GLN A 77 -4.73 -19.82 11.94
N ILE A 78 -3.92 -19.41 12.89
CA ILE A 78 -3.34 -20.28 13.92
C ILE A 78 -4.01 -19.88 15.22
N VAL A 79 -4.63 -20.84 15.88
CA VAL A 79 -5.25 -20.63 17.18
C VAL A 79 -4.57 -21.49 18.21
N GLN A 80 -4.23 -20.88 19.34
CA GLN A 80 -3.72 -21.57 20.53
C GLN A 80 -4.51 -21.12 21.74
N VAL A 81 -4.76 -22.06 22.65
CA VAL A 81 -5.29 -21.76 23.98
C VAL A 81 -4.19 -22.06 24.97
N LEU A 82 -3.81 -21.04 25.75
CA LEU A 82 -2.73 -21.06 26.70
C LEU A 82 -3.30 -21.12 28.14
N ASP A 83 -2.60 -21.82 29.04
CA ASP A 83 -2.86 -21.76 30.47
C ASP A 83 -2.18 -20.56 31.14
N SER A 84 -2.32 -20.44 32.46
CA SER A 84 -1.70 -19.38 33.27
C SER A 84 -0.15 -19.43 33.24
N ASP A 85 0.43 -20.58 32.91
CA ASP A 85 1.88 -20.79 32.80
C ASP A 85 2.39 -20.57 31.38
N ASN A 86 1.54 -20.02 30.47
CA ASN A 86 1.84 -19.82 29.06
C ASN A 86 2.14 -21.12 28.28
N ARG A 87 1.56 -22.25 28.72
CA ARG A 87 1.66 -23.53 28.04
C ARG A 87 0.47 -23.74 27.13
N VAL A 88 0.70 -24.36 25.98
CA VAL A 88 -0.38 -24.67 25.02
C VAL A 88 -1.23 -25.84 25.56
N VAL A 89 -2.49 -25.56 25.82
CA VAL A 89 -3.49 -26.57 26.26
C VAL A 89 -4.16 -27.20 25.03
N SER A 90 -4.50 -26.40 24.03
CA SER A 90 -5.08 -26.86 22.78
C SER A 90 -4.65 -25.92 21.64
N ALA A 91 -4.58 -26.47 20.42
CA ALA A 91 -4.20 -25.70 19.24
C ALA A 91 -5.01 -26.12 18.01
N SER A 92 -5.06 -25.23 17.03
CA SER A 92 -5.56 -25.58 15.70
C SER A 92 -4.62 -26.55 14.99
N VAL A 93 -5.11 -27.19 13.93
CA VAL A 93 -4.31 -28.14 13.13
C VAL A 93 -3.02 -27.51 12.59
N ASN A 94 -3.06 -26.21 12.29
CA ASN A 94 -1.90 -25.44 11.77
C ASN A 94 -1.03 -24.86 12.90
N GLY A 95 -1.43 -25.03 14.18
CA GLY A 95 -0.73 -24.48 15.34
C GLY A 95 0.25 -25.46 15.95
N ASP A 96 1.40 -24.94 16.43
CA ASP A 96 2.31 -25.73 17.24
C ASP A 96 1.68 -26.01 18.61
N ARG A 97 1.75 -27.27 19.06
CA ARG A 97 1.22 -27.71 20.35
C ARG A 97 2.26 -27.65 21.47
N LEU A 98 3.51 -27.49 21.11
CA LEU A 98 4.62 -27.54 22.07
C LEU A 98 5.11 -26.15 22.42
N THR A 99 5.04 -25.23 21.45
CA THR A 99 5.60 -23.88 21.60
C THR A 99 4.50 -22.84 21.48
N ALA A 100 4.35 -21.99 22.49
CA ALA A 100 3.45 -20.85 22.43
C ALA A 100 3.96 -19.83 21.41
N VAL A 101 3.05 -19.31 20.57
CA VAL A 101 3.33 -18.25 19.60
C VAL A 101 3.82 -16.99 20.31
N LEU A 102 3.24 -16.68 21.47
CA LEU A 102 3.55 -15.49 22.26
C LEU A 102 4.37 -15.82 23.50
N THR A 103 5.28 -14.94 23.84
CA THR A 103 5.89 -14.90 25.19
C THR A 103 4.89 -14.30 26.19
N PRO A 104 5.09 -14.52 27.51
CA PRO A 104 4.21 -13.93 28.53
C PRO A 104 4.07 -12.41 28.44
N ALA A 105 5.15 -11.71 28.07
CA ALA A 105 5.13 -10.24 27.89
C ALA A 105 4.29 -9.83 26.68
N GLU A 106 4.37 -10.57 25.59
CA GLU A 106 3.57 -10.34 24.38
C GLU A 106 2.09 -10.68 24.60
N VAL A 107 1.78 -11.72 25.39
CA VAL A 107 0.41 -12.02 25.83
C VAL A 107 -0.17 -10.85 26.61
N ALA A 108 0.58 -10.30 27.57
CA ALA A 108 0.13 -9.16 28.36
C ALA A 108 -0.10 -7.89 27.51
N ALA A 109 0.69 -7.70 26.46
CA ALA A 109 0.48 -6.61 25.49
C ALA A 109 -0.77 -6.85 24.63
N ALA A 110 -0.94 -8.06 24.10
CA ALA A 110 -2.08 -8.41 23.27
C ALA A 110 -3.41 -8.32 24.03
N LEU A 111 -3.44 -8.66 25.31
CA LEU A 111 -4.62 -8.54 26.17
C LEU A 111 -5.02 -7.07 26.47
N LYS A 112 -4.10 -6.12 26.31
CA LYS A 112 -4.40 -4.67 26.44
C LYS A 112 -5.01 -4.09 25.17
N GLY A 113 -5.24 -4.90 24.14
CA GLY A 113 -5.79 -4.48 22.86
C GLY A 113 -4.74 -4.06 21.84
N ASP A 114 -3.46 -4.17 22.16
CA ASP A 114 -2.41 -4.08 21.16
C ASP A 114 -2.48 -5.32 20.27
N HIS A 115 -2.36 -5.13 18.95
CA HIS A 115 -2.25 -6.22 18.00
C HIS A 115 -0.78 -6.39 17.59
N PRO A 116 0.06 -7.02 18.43
CA PRO A 116 1.49 -7.10 18.18
C PRO A 116 1.76 -7.90 16.92
N GLN A 117 2.78 -7.47 16.18
CA GLN A 117 3.39 -8.27 15.13
C GLN A 117 4.56 -9.02 15.76
N VAL A 118 4.52 -10.34 15.66
CA VAL A 118 5.57 -11.22 16.19
C VAL A 118 6.18 -12.05 15.08
N SER A 119 7.46 -12.43 15.26
CA SER A 119 8.10 -13.33 14.31
C SER A 119 7.51 -14.73 14.42
N GLY A 120 7.09 -15.31 13.28
CA GLY A 120 6.63 -16.70 13.22
C GLY A 120 7.73 -17.74 13.40
N SER A 121 8.99 -17.33 13.44
CA SER A 121 10.14 -18.25 13.53
C SER A 121 10.12 -19.16 14.75
N ARG A 122 9.47 -18.75 15.87
CA ARG A 122 9.28 -19.59 17.06
C ARG A 122 8.41 -20.81 16.80
N VAL A 123 7.48 -20.71 15.88
CA VAL A 123 6.55 -21.79 15.50
C VAL A 123 6.86 -22.34 14.11
N GLY A 124 8.10 -22.15 13.64
CA GLY A 124 8.58 -22.71 12.38
C GLY A 124 8.04 -22.01 11.12
N LEU A 125 7.58 -20.78 11.24
CA LEU A 125 7.09 -19.97 10.11
C LEU A 125 8.06 -18.87 9.78
N ASP A 126 8.35 -18.66 8.49
CA ASP A 126 9.26 -17.61 8.03
C ASP A 126 8.57 -16.24 7.88
N SER A 127 7.27 -16.16 8.18
CA SER A 127 6.46 -14.96 8.00
C SER A 127 6.11 -14.29 9.33
N PRO A 128 5.96 -12.96 9.35
CA PRO A 128 5.45 -12.25 10.51
C PRO A 128 3.98 -12.62 10.76
N LEU A 129 3.63 -12.69 12.03
CA LEU A 129 2.28 -13.00 12.51
C LEU A 129 1.69 -11.77 13.18
N ARG A 130 0.46 -11.43 12.85
CA ARG A 130 -0.35 -10.47 13.59
C ARG A 130 -1.23 -11.23 14.57
N VAL A 131 -1.20 -10.81 15.83
CA VAL A 131 -1.81 -11.59 16.90
C VAL A 131 -2.90 -10.79 17.61
N THR A 132 -3.98 -11.50 17.96
CA THR A 132 -5.06 -11.02 18.82
C THR A 132 -5.25 -12.01 19.94
N ALA A 133 -5.45 -11.54 21.17
CA ALA A 133 -5.67 -12.40 22.32
C ALA A 133 -6.84 -11.90 23.16
N ALA A 134 -7.51 -12.85 23.84
CA ALA A 134 -8.48 -12.56 24.88
C ALA A 134 -8.42 -13.60 25.99
N GLU A 135 -8.80 -13.19 27.21
CA GLU A 135 -8.98 -14.11 28.34
C GLU A 135 -10.31 -14.84 28.22
N ALA A 136 -10.33 -16.10 28.63
CA ALA A 136 -11.50 -16.96 28.69
C ALA A 136 -11.39 -17.95 29.85
N GLY A 137 -12.51 -18.53 30.24
CA GLY A 137 -12.59 -19.49 31.33
C GLY A 137 -12.85 -18.88 32.71
N PRO A 138 -13.20 -19.70 33.69
CA PRO A 138 -13.52 -19.24 35.03
C PRO A 138 -12.26 -18.70 35.76
N ALA A 139 -12.47 -17.89 36.77
CA ALA A 139 -11.38 -17.16 37.47
C ALA A 139 -10.29 -18.08 38.09
N ASP A 140 -10.64 -19.29 38.42
CA ASP A 140 -9.75 -20.35 38.99
C ASP A 140 -9.02 -21.16 37.92
N ALA A 141 -9.50 -21.12 36.66
CA ALA A 141 -8.89 -21.83 35.52
C ALA A 141 -8.81 -20.93 34.28
N ARG A 142 -8.28 -19.71 34.50
CA ARG A 142 -8.19 -18.71 33.41
C ARG A 142 -7.25 -19.19 32.31
N ARG A 143 -7.71 -19.05 31.09
CA ARG A 143 -6.98 -19.38 29.86
C ARG A 143 -6.88 -18.15 28.96
N THR A 144 -5.90 -18.13 28.11
CA THR A 144 -5.75 -17.09 27.08
C THR A 144 -5.94 -17.72 25.71
N VAL A 145 -6.92 -17.25 24.98
CA VAL A 145 -7.11 -17.59 23.56
C VAL A 145 -6.25 -16.65 22.72
N VAL A 146 -5.39 -17.22 21.92
CA VAL A 146 -4.49 -16.50 21.01
C VAL A 146 -4.82 -16.89 19.58
N VAL A 147 -5.11 -15.90 18.74
CA VAL A 147 -5.30 -16.04 17.30
C VAL A 147 -4.19 -15.29 16.59
N ALA A 148 -3.39 -16.03 15.82
CA ALA A 148 -2.32 -15.48 15.00
C ALA A 148 -2.66 -15.65 13.52
N GLN A 149 -2.49 -14.58 12.74
CA GLN A 149 -2.69 -14.59 11.31
C GLN A 149 -1.42 -14.16 10.58
N ARG A 150 -1.08 -14.89 9.52
CA ARG A 150 0.07 -14.60 8.66
C ARG A 150 -0.21 -13.34 7.85
N ILE A 151 0.81 -12.50 7.71
CA ILE A 151 0.70 -11.21 6.99
C ILE A 151 1.40 -11.28 5.62
N ASP A 152 2.14 -12.34 5.34
CA ASP A 152 2.90 -12.54 4.10
C ASP A 152 2.05 -12.37 2.83
N ASP A 153 0.84 -12.93 2.80
CA ASP A 153 -0.08 -12.78 1.65
C ASP A 153 -0.42 -11.32 1.35
N ILE A 154 -0.44 -10.47 2.38
CA ILE A 154 -0.70 -9.02 2.23
C ILE A 154 0.56 -8.31 1.75
N GLU A 155 1.71 -8.64 2.30
CA GLU A 155 2.98 -8.04 1.91
C GLU A 155 3.33 -8.36 0.45
N ASP A 156 3.09 -9.60 0.01
CA ASP A 156 3.28 -10.01 -1.38
C ASP A 156 2.30 -9.32 -2.33
N SER A 157 1.03 -9.21 -1.96
CA SER A 157 0.03 -8.47 -2.74
C SER A 157 0.38 -6.99 -2.84
N GLN A 158 0.86 -6.37 -1.77
CA GLN A 158 1.32 -4.98 -1.75
C GLN A 158 2.60 -4.79 -2.59
N ARG A 159 3.51 -5.77 -2.59
CA ARG A 159 4.72 -5.75 -3.41
C ARG A 159 4.38 -5.80 -4.90
N ILE A 160 3.49 -6.70 -5.31
CA ILE A 160 3.01 -6.80 -6.69
C ILE A 160 2.33 -5.50 -7.11
N LEU A 161 1.43 -4.96 -6.28
CA LEU A 161 0.77 -3.67 -6.54
C LEU A 161 1.78 -2.55 -6.72
N ARG A 162 2.79 -2.46 -5.84
CA ARG A 162 3.84 -1.44 -5.90
C ARG A 162 4.67 -1.55 -7.19
N LEU A 163 5.07 -2.76 -7.58
CA LEU A 163 5.80 -3.00 -8.82
C LEU A 163 4.97 -2.65 -10.05
N THR A 164 3.69 -3.02 -10.06
CA THR A 164 2.77 -2.68 -11.14
C THR A 164 2.60 -1.17 -11.27
N LEU A 165 2.40 -0.46 -10.17
CA LEU A 165 2.31 1.01 -10.18
C LEU A 165 3.60 1.68 -10.66
N MET A 166 4.77 1.19 -10.20
CA MET A 166 6.07 1.70 -10.64
C MET A 166 6.33 1.49 -12.13
N ALA A 167 5.79 0.44 -12.74
CA ALA A 167 5.92 0.20 -14.18
C ALA A 167 4.86 0.99 -14.99
N THR A 168 3.63 1.01 -14.52
CA THR A 168 2.49 1.60 -15.25
C THR A 168 2.55 3.13 -15.28
N TYR A 169 2.96 3.78 -14.20
CA TYR A 169 2.97 5.25 -14.14
C TYR A 169 3.96 5.90 -15.10
N PRO A 170 5.25 5.51 -15.17
CA PRO A 170 6.16 6.12 -16.13
C PRO A 170 5.70 5.86 -17.56
N LEU A 171 5.14 4.68 -17.85
CA LEU A 171 4.57 4.38 -19.17
C LEU A 171 3.40 5.31 -19.50
N LEU A 172 2.47 5.49 -18.58
CA LEU A 172 1.32 6.40 -18.76
C LEU A 172 1.76 7.85 -18.94
N LEU A 173 2.72 8.32 -18.13
CA LEU A 173 3.28 9.66 -18.26
C LEU A 173 4.02 9.84 -19.58
N LEU A 174 4.74 8.83 -20.06
CA LEU A 174 5.41 8.87 -21.35
C LEU A 174 4.40 9.00 -22.51
N VAL A 175 3.35 8.18 -22.49
CA VAL A 175 2.28 8.24 -23.50
C VAL A 175 1.59 9.61 -23.48
N LEU A 176 1.25 10.11 -22.29
CA LEU A 176 0.64 11.42 -22.13
C LEU A 176 1.56 12.55 -22.65
N ALA A 177 2.85 12.49 -22.33
CA ALA A 177 3.84 13.45 -22.81
C ALA A 177 3.96 13.44 -24.34
N LEU A 178 3.94 12.24 -24.97
CA LEU A 178 3.97 12.10 -26.42
C LEU A 178 2.72 12.68 -27.09
N ILE A 179 1.55 12.39 -26.54
CA ILE A 179 0.27 12.94 -27.04
C ILE A 179 0.27 14.46 -26.92
N ALA A 180 0.60 14.97 -25.73
CA ALA A 180 0.67 16.41 -25.48
C ALA A 180 1.70 17.11 -26.38
N TRP A 181 2.86 16.51 -26.62
CA TRP A 181 3.85 17.01 -27.55
C TRP A 181 3.31 17.13 -28.97
N ARG A 182 2.59 16.11 -29.45
CA ARG A 182 1.96 16.13 -30.78
C ARG A 182 0.86 17.16 -30.89
N VAL A 183 -0.04 17.23 -29.92
CA VAL A 183 -1.18 18.17 -29.92
C VAL A 183 -0.68 19.62 -29.88
N VAL A 184 0.24 19.93 -28.95
CA VAL A 184 0.81 21.29 -28.85
C VAL A 184 1.63 21.63 -30.10
N GLY A 185 2.34 20.67 -30.68
CA GLY A 185 3.06 20.85 -31.94
C GLY A 185 2.16 21.15 -33.10
N ALA A 186 1.01 20.47 -33.21
CA ALA A 186 0.02 20.71 -34.27
C ALA A 186 -0.71 22.06 -34.11
N ALA A 187 -1.09 22.41 -32.87
CA ALA A 187 -1.83 23.66 -32.58
C ALA A 187 -1.00 24.92 -32.81
N LEU A 188 0.33 24.85 -32.70
CA LEU A 188 1.21 26.01 -32.87
C LEU A 188 1.81 26.15 -34.30
N ARG A 189 1.58 25.19 -35.20
CA ARG A 189 2.01 25.29 -36.61
C ARG A 189 1.40 26.47 -37.35
N PRO A 190 0.09 26.81 -37.23
CA PRO A 190 -0.49 27.94 -37.93
C PRO A 190 0.11 29.28 -37.52
N VAL A 191 0.48 29.46 -36.26
CA VAL A 191 1.05 30.72 -35.74
C VAL A 191 2.44 30.98 -36.32
N GLU A 192 3.24 29.96 -36.50
CA GLU A 192 4.58 30.05 -37.09
C GLU A 192 4.53 30.41 -38.59
N MET A 193 3.51 29.92 -39.35
CA MET A 193 3.29 30.29 -40.73
C MET A 193 2.89 31.74 -40.90
N LEU A 194 2.04 32.28 -40.01
CA LEU A 194 1.65 33.69 -40.03
C LEU A 194 2.82 34.62 -39.75
N ARG A 195 3.71 34.28 -38.82
CA ARG A 195 4.91 35.04 -38.50
C ARG A 195 5.88 35.09 -39.68
N SER A 196 6.16 33.95 -40.32
CA SER A 196 7.05 33.88 -41.47
C SER A 196 6.51 34.63 -42.70
N THR A 197 5.19 34.69 -42.85
CA THR A 197 4.54 35.47 -43.92
C THR A 197 4.65 36.98 -43.67
N ALA A 198 4.48 37.42 -42.41
CA ALA A 198 4.65 38.82 -42.02
C ALA A 198 6.09 39.33 -42.21
N GLU A 199 7.08 38.51 -41.89
CA GLU A 199 8.50 38.82 -42.08
C GLU A 199 8.88 38.93 -43.57
N ARG A 200 8.27 38.12 -44.44
CA ARG A 200 8.47 38.24 -45.90
C ARG A 200 7.85 39.51 -46.49
N ILE A 201 6.70 39.93 -46.00
CA ILE A 201 6.02 41.13 -46.46
C ILE A 201 6.78 42.38 -46.01
N SER A 202 7.37 42.40 -44.82
CA SER A 202 8.19 43.51 -44.32
C SER A 202 9.54 43.64 -45.03
N GLY A 203 10.10 42.52 -45.54
CA GLY A 203 11.37 42.53 -46.26
C GLY A 203 11.30 43.00 -47.72
N THR A 204 10.11 42.97 -48.35
CA THR A 204 9.92 43.35 -49.78
C THR A 204 9.60 44.82 -50.00
N GLY A 205 9.40 45.58 -48.90
CA GLY A 205 8.98 46.99 -48.96
C GLY A 205 10.08 48.06 -49.07
N GLN A 206 11.35 47.67 -49.09
CA GLN A 206 12.47 48.65 -49.03
C GLN A 206 13.24 48.88 -50.33
N ASP A 207 12.82 48.27 -51.44
CA ASP A 207 13.57 48.40 -52.71
C ASP A 207 12.83 49.11 -53.87
N SER A 208 11.83 49.98 -53.60
CA SER A 208 11.29 50.88 -54.61
C SER A 208 11.91 52.27 -54.44
N ARG A 209 13.17 52.43 -54.81
CA ARG A 209 13.71 53.76 -55.17
C ARG A 209 13.25 54.06 -56.56
N LEU A 210 12.43 55.15 -56.71
CA LEU A 210 12.04 55.73 -57.94
C LEU A 210 13.28 56.31 -58.68
N PRO A 211 13.50 56.02 -59.95
CA PRO A 211 14.50 56.75 -60.73
C PRO A 211 13.96 58.17 -61.09
N VAL A 212 14.80 59.15 -60.87
CA VAL A 212 14.66 60.51 -61.33
C VAL A 212 15.03 60.59 -62.81
#